data_0229a4f6de009809d16b905558f2c640
#
_entry.id   0229a4f6de009809d16b905558f2c640
#
_cell.length_a   1.000
_cell.length_b   1.000
_cell.length_c   1.000
_cell.angle_alpha   90.00
_cell.angle_beta   90.00
_cell.angle_gamma   90.00
#
_symmetry.space_group_name_H-M   'P 1'
#
loop_
_entity.id
_entity.type
_entity.pdbx_description
1 polymer ?
#
loop_
_entity_poly.entity_id
_entity_poly.type
_entity_poly.pdbx_seq_one_letter_code
_entity_poly.pdbx_strand_id
1 'polypeptide(L)'
;MLPNAIDTKRVEKSALLYSRGILFDIFPYFAHNIKDKFTYSIDISIILYYNLREINGGKEMRSFNYSGFKEQKWDSDILGLIAAIYKEAGKQEQYLKQRPQEMEKLVEMAKIQSTEASNAIEGIVTTSTRIKQLVEEKTTPRNRDEQEIAGYRDVLNVIHESFDAIPITQNYILQLHKMLYSHMNNPLAGRTKSVQNYISAAYPDGHTEILFTPLAPYETSEALDRICEEYNRVIGNLEVEPLIIIPIFIHDFLCIHSFNDGNGRMSRLLTTLLLYQNGFYIGKYISLEAKISKNKDLYYSAMSQSQTGWHEGKEDALPFIKYILGTILASYKDFEERTSLVQEKLPALEMVRMASKSKIGRFNKQDIRELCPTLSDSSIEGALRTLVAAGELKKEGKGKSTCYFRLN
;
A
#
# COMPACT_ATOMS: atom_id res chain seq x y z
N MET A 1 26.27 -40.81 -26.74
CA MET A 1 26.79 -41.23 -25.43
C MET A 1 26.38 -40.15 -24.43
N LEU A 2 25.40 -40.46 -23.58
CA LEU A 2 24.92 -39.57 -22.52
C LEU A 2 26.01 -39.51 -21.43
N PRO A 3 26.37 -38.32 -20.89
CA PRO A 3 27.27 -38.25 -19.76
C PRO A 3 26.57 -38.69 -18.47
N ASN A 4 27.29 -39.42 -17.66
CA ASN A 4 26.89 -40.07 -16.42
C ASN A 4 26.08 -39.19 -15.51
N ALA A 5 24.99 -39.78 -14.96
CA ALA A 5 24.19 -39.22 -13.91
C ALA A 5 25.07 -38.78 -12.72
N ILE A 6 24.88 -37.57 -12.26
CA ILE A 6 25.48 -37.07 -11.04
C ILE A 6 25.04 -38.00 -9.90
N ASP A 7 26.01 -38.57 -9.18
CA ASP A 7 25.73 -39.43 -8.03
C ASP A 7 25.13 -38.60 -6.89
N THR A 8 23.80 -38.51 -6.90
CA THR A 8 22.99 -37.78 -5.90
C THR A 8 23.34 -38.19 -4.48
N LYS A 9 23.68 -39.45 -4.23
CA LYS A 9 24.09 -39.97 -2.91
C LYS A 9 25.43 -39.36 -2.44
N ARG A 10 26.28 -38.96 -3.35
CA ARG A 10 27.58 -38.34 -3.04
C ARG A 10 27.39 -36.86 -2.69
N VAL A 11 26.44 -36.18 -3.35
CA VAL A 11 26.06 -34.79 -3.05
C VAL A 11 25.36 -34.73 -1.70
N GLU A 12 24.42 -35.65 -1.44
CA GLU A 12 23.73 -35.76 -0.15
C GLU A 12 24.71 -36.04 1.01
N LYS A 13 25.71 -36.90 0.80
CA LYS A 13 26.71 -37.18 1.82
C LYS A 13 27.64 -36.01 2.11
N SER A 14 27.95 -35.19 1.12
CA SER A 14 28.72 -33.95 1.28
C SER A 14 27.93 -32.86 1.99
N ALA A 15 26.62 -32.72 1.70
CA ALA A 15 25.71 -31.82 2.39
C ALA A 15 25.53 -32.21 3.87
N LEU A 16 25.42 -33.51 4.16
CA LEU A 16 25.30 -34.03 5.52
C LEU A 16 26.55 -33.80 6.38
N LEU A 17 27.75 -33.82 5.77
CA LEU A 17 29.01 -33.54 6.45
C LEU A 17 29.19 -32.02 6.73
N TYR A 18 28.63 -31.19 5.86
CA TYR A 18 28.63 -29.73 6.05
C TYR A 18 27.67 -29.30 7.19
N SER A 19 26.48 -29.91 7.27
CA SER A 19 25.50 -29.64 8.33
C SER A 19 25.98 -30.03 9.74
N ARG A 20 26.99 -30.94 9.81
CA ARG A 20 27.60 -31.36 11.09
C ARG A 20 28.85 -30.57 11.49
N GLY A 21 29.16 -29.46 10.81
CA GLY A 21 30.30 -28.62 11.13
C GLY A 21 31.68 -29.22 10.81
N ILE A 22 31.73 -30.38 10.12
CA ILE A 22 32.99 -31.15 9.88
C ILE A 22 33.74 -30.65 8.64
N LEU A 23 33.13 -29.74 7.84
CA LEU A 23 33.67 -29.33 6.52
C LEU A 23 34.22 -27.90 6.47
N PHE A 24 34.27 -27.17 7.58
CA PHE A 24 34.79 -25.79 7.57
C PHE A 24 36.28 -25.67 7.17
N ASP A 25 37.07 -26.67 7.45
CA ASP A 25 38.49 -26.69 7.12
C ASP A 25 38.83 -27.16 5.70
N ILE A 26 37.89 -27.72 4.96
CA ILE A 26 38.12 -28.35 3.63
C ILE A 26 37.58 -27.47 2.49
N PHE A 27 36.76 -26.44 2.80
CA PHE A 27 36.14 -25.58 1.80
C PHE A 27 37.08 -24.82 0.87
N PRO A 28 38.21 -24.27 1.33
CA PRO A 28 39.20 -23.63 0.44
C PRO A 28 39.80 -24.59 -0.61
N TYR A 29 39.96 -25.85 -0.24
CA TYR A 29 40.58 -26.88 -1.11
C TYR A 29 39.62 -27.38 -2.20
N PHE A 30 38.31 -27.44 -1.88
CA PHE A 30 37.28 -27.84 -2.85
C PHE A 30 36.96 -26.71 -3.85
N ALA A 31 36.92 -25.47 -3.40
CA ALA A 31 36.67 -24.32 -4.27
C ALA A 31 37.76 -24.13 -5.33
N HIS A 32 39.00 -24.49 -5.02
CA HIS A 32 40.11 -24.36 -5.96
C HIS A 32 40.10 -25.45 -7.06
N ASN A 33 39.60 -26.65 -6.74
CA ASN A 33 39.53 -27.76 -7.68
C ASN A 33 38.29 -27.81 -8.57
N ILE A 34 37.24 -27.07 -8.21
CA ILE A 34 35.97 -27.01 -8.98
C ILE A 34 36.09 -25.98 -10.12
N LYS A 35 36.89 -24.91 -9.97
CA LYS A 35 37.01 -23.85 -10.99
C LYS A 35 37.57 -24.34 -12.34
N ASP A 36 38.32 -25.40 -12.37
CA ASP A 36 39.02 -25.84 -13.60
C ASP A 36 38.36 -26.96 -14.40
N LYS A 37 37.21 -27.50 -13.97
CA LYS A 37 36.62 -28.70 -14.62
C LYS A 37 35.13 -28.70 -14.93
N PHE A 38 34.35 -27.68 -14.60
CA PHE A 38 32.91 -27.70 -14.90
C PHE A 38 32.40 -26.37 -15.48
N THR A 39 32.02 -26.41 -16.74
CA THR A 39 31.27 -25.36 -17.46
C THR A 39 29.77 -25.36 -17.13
N TYR A 40 29.37 -25.88 -15.99
CA TYR A 40 28.01 -25.75 -15.48
C TYR A 40 28.06 -24.98 -14.16
N SER A 41 27.59 -23.74 -14.19
CA SER A 41 27.32 -22.97 -12.97
C SER A 41 26.16 -23.64 -12.23
N ILE A 42 26.45 -24.62 -11.37
CA ILE A 42 25.52 -24.96 -10.31
C ILE A 42 25.44 -23.67 -9.47
N ASP A 43 24.28 -23.06 -9.50
CA ASP A 43 24.04 -21.82 -8.80
C ASP A 43 24.25 -22.09 -7.29
N ILE A 44 25.33 -21.53 -6.74
CA ILE A 44 25.69 -21.66 -5.32
C ILE A 44 24.50 -21.21 -4.43
N SER A 45 23.62 -20.36 -4.97
CA SER A 45 22.39 -19.94 -4.31
C SER A 45 21.43 -21.11 -4.06
N ILE A 46 21.37 -22.09 -4.95
CA ILE A 46 20.54 -23.30 -4.79
C ILE A 46 21.08 -24.16 -3.66
N ILE A 47 22.38 -24.35 -3.58
CA ILE A 47 23.00 -25.17 -2.50
C ILE A 47 22.86 -24.47 -1.15
N LEU A 48 23.02 -23.14 -1.11
CA LEU A 48 22.77 -22.32 0.07
C LEU A 48 21.29 -22.36 0.49
N TYR A 49 20.37 -22.32 -0.44
CA TYR A 49 18.92 -22.42 -0.19
C TYR A 49 18.56 -23.73 0.49
N TYR A 50 19.00 -24.88 -0.04
CA TYR A 50 18.72 -26.19 0.56
C TYR A 50 19.36 -26.35 1.95
N ASN A 51 20.59 -25.87 2.14
CA ASN A 51 21.28 -25.96 3.44
C ASN A 51 20.67 -25.06 4.49
N LEU A 52 20.25 -23.83 4.14
CA LEU A 52 19.55 -22.92 5.06
C LEU A 52 18.15 -23.45 5.42
N ARG A 53 17.49 -24.16 4.50
CA ARG A 53 16.23 -24.82 4.72
C ARG A 53 16.34 -25.98 5.73
N GLU A 54 17.37 -26.81 5.64
CA GLU A 54 17.63 -27.90 6.60
C GLU A 54 18.02 -27.37 7.99
N ILE A 55 18.81 -26.31 8.07
CA ILE A 55 19.22 -25.67 9.34
C ILE A 55 17.99 -25.09 10.08
N ASN A 56 16.99 -24.61 9.36
CA ASN A 56 15.74 -24.07 9.92
C ASN A 56 14.63 -25.12 10.14
N GLY A 57 14.98 -26.40 10.21
CA GLY A 57 14.04 -27.47 10.57
C GLY A 57 13.12 -27.93 9.44
N GLY A 58 13.47 -27.70 8.18
CA GLY A 58 12.75 -28.26 7.02
C GLY A 58 11.32 -27.72 6.82
N LYS A 59 11.01 -26.56 7.42
CA LYS A 59 9.69 -25.94 7.26
C LYS A 59 9.49 -25.60 5.78
N GLU A 60 8.46 -26.17 5.16
CA GLU A 60 8.11 -25.80 3.78
C GLU A 60 7.75 -24.31 3.73
N MET A 61 8.23 -23.63 2.69
CA MET A 61 7.82 -22.25 2.42
C MET A 61 6.30 -22.24 2.23
N ARG A 62 5.65 -21.19 2.73
CA ARG A 62 4.21 -20.96 2.52
C ARG A 62 3.85 -21.14 1.04
N SER A 63 2.84 -21.96 0.77
CA SER A 63 2.25 -22.06 -0.56
C SER A 63 1.24 -20.94 -0.77
N PHE A 64 1.33 -20.23 -1.88
CA PHE A 64 0.36 -19.23 -2.31
C PHE A 64 -0.55 -19.87 -3.37
N ASN A 65 -1.85 -19.97 -3.09
CA ASN A 65 -2.84 -20.52 -4.01
C ASN A 65 -4.10 -19.64 -4.01
N TYR A 66 -4.11 -18.67 -4.88
CA TYR A 66 -5.24 -17.73 -4.96
C TYR A 66 -6.50 -18.32 -5.61
N SER A 67 -6.39 -19.43 -6.38
CA SER A 67 -7.56 -20.15 -6.86
C SER A 67 -8.41 -20.76 -5.74
N GLY A 68 -7.82 -21.04 -4.58
CA GLY A 68 -8.55 -21.53 -3.42
C GLY A 68 -9.68 -20.61 -2.97
N PHE A 69 -9.55 -19.30 -3.23
CA PHE A 69 -10.57 -18.31 -2.90
C PHE A 69 -11.82 -18.38 -3.81
N LYS A 70 -11.76 -19.07 -4.95
CA LYS A 70 -12.90 -19.30 -5.82
C LYS A 70 -13.99 -20.14 -5.14
N GLU A 71 -13.59 -21.12 -4.36
CA GLU A 71 -14.49 -22.04 -3.65
C GLU A 71 -14.90 -21.52 -2.28
N GLN A 72 -14.34 -20.40 -1.82
CA GLN A 72 -14.64 -19.82 -0.52
C GLN A 72 -16.04 -19.23 -0.49
N LYS A 73 -16.77 -19.50 0.59
CA LYS A 73 -18.06 -18.86 0.85
C LYS A 73 -17.84 -17.48 1.48
N TRP A 74 -18.32 -16.46 0.81
CA TRP A 74 -18.25 -15.08 1.28
C TRP A 74 -19.53 -14.72 2.05
N ASP A 75 -19.37 -13.96 3.15
CA ASP A 75 -20.51 -13.52 3.93
C ASP A 75 -21.27 -12.36 3.22
N SER A 76 -22.49 -12.08 3.74
CA SER A 76 -23.35 -11.02 3.18
C SER A 76 -22.74 -9.63 3.25
N ASP A 77 -21.85 -9.37 4.21
CA ASP A 77 -21.21 -8.06 4.37
C ASP A 77 -20.24 -7.80 3.22
N ILE A 78 -19.42 -8.80 2.88
CA ILE A 78 -18.48 -8.70 1.73
C ILE A 78 -19.24 -8.53 0.43
N LEU A 79 -20.26 -9.35 0.19
CA LEU A 79 -21.09 -9.25 -1.01
C LEU A 79 -21.79 -7.88 -1.10
N GLY A 80 -22.28 -7.38 0.02
CA GLY A 80 -22.90 -6.06 0.11
C GLY A 80 -21.91 -4.92 -0.18
N LEU A 81 -20.67 -5.00 0.34
CA LEU A 81 -19.64 -4.02 0.09
C LEU A 81 -19.23 -4.01 -1.40
N ILE A 82 -19.02 -5.19 -1.99
CA ILE A 82 -18.67 -5.32 -3.42
C ILE A 82 -19.78 -4.73 -4.30
N ALA A 83 -21.03 -5.11 -4.08
CA ALA A 83 -22.18 -4.58 -4.83
C ALA A 83 -22.29 -3.06 -4.71
N ALA A 84 -22.09 -2.51 -3.51
CA ALA A 84 -22.11 -1.07 -3.27
C ALA A 84 -20.95 -0.37 -4.00
N ILE A 85 -19.73 -0.92 -3.99
CA ILE A 85 -18.57 -0.35 -4.69
C ILE A 85 -18.82 -0.30 -6.20
N TYR A 86 -19.32 -1.37 -6.82
CA TYR A 86 -19.63 -1.39 -8.25
C TYR A 86 -20.71 -0.36 -8.63
N LYS A 87 -21.74 -0.22 -7.79
CA LYS A 87 -22.77 0.80 -7.96
C LYS A 87 -22.19 2.21 -7.98
N GLU A 88 -21.33 2.51 -7.01
CA GLU A 88 -20.73 3.85 -6.90
C GLU A 88 -19.67 4.09 -7.99
N ALA A 89 -18.92 3.08 -8.41
CA ALA A 89 -18.00 3.15 -9.54
C ALA A 89 -18.74 3.51 -10.85
N GLY A 90 -19.89 2.89 -11.09
CA GLY A 90 -20.74 3.23 -12.24
C GLY A 90 -21.24 4.68 -12.22
N LYS A 91 -21.59 5.22 -11.06
CA LYS A 91 -21.93 6.65 -10.91
C LYS A 91 -20.71 7.54 -11.20
N GLN A 92 -19.54 7.20 -10.67
CA GLN A 92 -18.31 7.95 -10.92
C GLN A 92 -18.05 8.10 -12.41
N GLU A 93 -18.18 7.04 -13.18
CA GLU A 93 -17.97 7.07 -14.64
C GLU A 93 -18.88 8.11 -15.35
N GLN A 94 -20.11 8.26 -14.90
CA GLN A 94 -21.03 9.28 -15.41
C GLN A 94 -20.55 10.70 -15.10
N TYR A 95 -20.08 10.96 -13.87
CA TYR A 95 -19.54 12.26 -13.49
C TYR A 95 -18.29 12.64 -14.29
N LEU A 96 -17.40 11.67 -14.54
CA LEU A 96 -16.18 11.89 -15.32
C LEU A 96 -16.47 12.34 -16.75
N LYS A 97 -17.50 11.77 -17.38
CA LYS A 97 -17.92 12.14 -18.74
C LYS A 97 -18.54 13.54 -18.80
N GLN A 98 -19.21 13.97 -17.73
CA GLN A 98 -19.96 15.22 -17.73
C GLN A 98 -19.15 16.44 -17.32
N ARG A 99 -18.08 16.28 -16.50
CA ARG A 99 -17.39 17.39 -15.81
C ARG A 99 -15.88 17.22 -15.68
N PRO A 100 -15.14 17.17 -16.80
CA PRO A 100 -13.69 16.91 -16.75
C PRO A 100 -12.88 17.97 -15.99
N GLN A 101 -13.22 19.26 -16.11
CA GLN A 101 -12.45 20.34 -15.47
C GLN A 101 -12.55 20.36 -13.94
N GLU A 102 -13.71 20.02 -13.40
CA GLU A 102 -13.87 19.89 -11.94
C GLU A 102 -13.09 18.68 -11.42
N MET A 103 -12.99 17.64 -12.23
CA MET A 103 -12.26 16.42 -11.86
C MET A 103 -10.75 16.66 -11.76
N GLU A 104 -10.16 17.51 -12.59
CA GLU A 104 -8.73 17.87 -12.52
C GLU A 104 -8.34 18.39 -11.14
N LYS A 105 -9.15 19.29 -10.56
CA LYS A 105 -8.91 19.82 -9.20
C LYS A 105 -8.96 18.74 -8.11
N LEU A 106 -9.87 17.76 -8.25
CA LEU A 106 -9.93 16.63 -7.33
C LEU A 106 -8.67 15.77 -7.44
N VAL A 107 -8.16 15.53 -8.66
CA VAL A 107 -6.91 14.79 -8.90
C VAL A 107 -5.72 15.49 -8.23
N GLU A 108 -5.56 16.78 -8.43
CA GLU A 108 -4.47 17.53 -7.78
C GLU A 108 -4.52 17.43 -6.25
N MET A 109 -5.72 17.59 -5.68
CA MET A 109 -5.89 17.49 -4.23
C MET A 109 -5.65 16.06 -3.73
N ALA A 110 -6.15 15.03 -4.42
CA ALA A 110 -5.94 13.65 -4.05
C ALA A 110 -4.44 13.31 -4.06
N LYS A 111 -3.68 13.75 -5.07
CA LYS A 111 -2.22 13.57 -5.14
C LYS A 111 -1.51 14.18 -3.92
N ILE A 112 -1.87 15.40 -3.54
CA ILE A 112 -1.30 16.08 -2.37
C ILE A 112 -1.64 15.28 -1.09
N GLN A 113 -2.91 14.91 -0.91
CA GLN A 113 -3.38 14.19 0.27
C GLN A 113 -2.78 12.78 0.37
N SER A 114 -2.68 12.05 -0.75
CA SER A 114 -2.08 10.71 -0.80
C SER A 114 -0.61 10.76 -0.44
N THR A 115 0.12 11.72 -1.03
CA THR A 115 1.56 11.89 -0.74
C THR A 115 1.78 12.29 0.72
N GLU A 116 1.00 13.22 1.27
CA GLU A 116 1.10 13.64 2.68
C GLU A 116 0.78 12.47 3.61
N ALA A 117 -0.39 11.85 3.45
CA ALA A 117 -0.91 10.85 4.37
C ALA A 117 -0.08 9.57 4.37
N SER A 118 0.33 9.07 3.20
CA SER A 118 1.11 7.84 3.11
C SER A 118 2.48 7.98 3.80
N ASN A 119 3.13 9.12 3.66
CA ASN A 119 4.40 9.38 4.33
C ASN A 119 4.20 9.63 5.84
N ALA A 120 3.16 10.36 6.23
CA ALA A 120 2.85 10.62 7.64
C ALA A 120 2.50 9.35 8.44
N ILE A 121 1.91 8.31 7.81
CA ILE A 121 1.69 7.00 8.43
C ILE A 121 3.03 6.40 8.90
N GLU A 122 4.10 6.59 8.13
CA GLU A 122 5.46 6.11 8.45
C GLU A 122 6.28 7.11 9.29
N GLY A 123 5.68 8.21 9.74
CA GLY A 123 6.36 9.24 10.53
C GLY A 123 7.20 10.22 9.70
N ILE A 124 7.13 10.17 8.37
CA ILE A 124 7.84 11.05 7.45
C ILE A 124 6.98 12.29 7.22
N VAL A 125 7.42 13.44 7.70
CA VAL A 125 6.60 14.65 7.75
C VAL A 125 7.34 15.92 7.32
N THR A 126 6.61 16.85 6.71
CA THR A 126 7.01 18.23 6.50
C THR A 126 5.79 19.15 6.61
N THR A 127 5.93 20.45 6.38
CA THR A 127 4.78 21.35 6.44
C THR A 127 3.84 21.16 5.25
N SER A 128 2.53 21.36 5.44
CA SER A 128 1.54 21.21 4.35
C SER A 128 1.83 22.13 3.15
N THR A 129 2.43 23.31 3.39
CA THR A 129 2.90 24.20 2.30
C THR A 129 4.03 23.55 1.50
N ARG A 130 4.98 22.87 2.17
CA ARG A 130 6.07 22.17 1.51
C ARG A 130 5.57 20.94 0.75
N ILE A 131 4.65 20.16 1.34
CA ILE A 131 4.00 19.03 0.65
C ILE A 131 3.41 19.50 -0.68
N LYS A 132 2.60 20.56 -0.64
CA LYS A 132 1.99 21.11 -1.86
C LYS A 132 3.03 21.52 -2.90
N GLN A 133 4.07 22.27 -2.50
CA GLN A 133 5.14 22.69 -3.40
C GLN A 133 5.93 21.51 -3.99
N LEU A 134 6.19 20.46 -3.21
CA LEU A 134 6.87 19.27 -3.67
C LEU A 134 6.02 18.47 -4.66
N VAL A 135 4.72 18.32 -4.39
CA VAL A 135 3.79 17.59 -5.27
C VAL A 135 3.56 18.33 -6.59
N GLU A 136 3.48 19.67 -6.54
CA GLU A 136 3.38 20.52 -7.73
C GLU A 136 4.73 20.74 -8.44
N GLU A 137 5.81 20.12 -7.99
CA GLU A 137 7.18 20.23 -8.52
C GLU A 137 7.75 21.67 -8.56
N LYS A 138 7.20 22.55 -7.70
CA LYS A 138 7.61 23.96 -7.59
C LYS A 138 8.85 24.16 -6.74
N THR A 139 9.43 23.08 -6.19
CA THR A 139 10.59 23.15 -5.30
C THR A 139 11.35 21.82 -5.27
N THR A 140 12.61 21.86 -4.85
CA THR A 140 13.43 20.67 -4.61
C THR A 140 13.39 20.24 -3.14
N PRO A 141 13.55 18.93 -2.84
CA PRO A 141 13.67 18.43 -1.47
C PRO A 141 14.88 19.04 -0.74
N ARG A 142 14.70 19.36 0.56
CA ARG A 142 15.73 19.98 1.41
C ARG A 142 16.39 19.04 2.40
N ASN A 143 15.68 17.96 2.77
CA ASN A 143 16.11 17.00 3.76
C ASN A 143 15.64 15.60 3.36
N ARG A 144 15.97 14.58 4.16
CA ARG A 144 15.61 13.20 3.94
C ARG A 144 14.10 13.00 3.81
N ASP A 145 13.30 13.54 4.72
CA ASP A 145 11.85 13.37 4.71
C ASP A 145 11.24 13.93 3.40
N GLU A 146 11.67 15.12 2.97
CA GLU A 146 11.21 15.69 1.71
C GLU A 146 11.68 14.92 0.47
N GLN A 147 12.84 14.24 0.52
CA GLN A 147 13.32 13.34 -0.52
C GLN A 147 12.43 12.10 -0.63
N GLU A 148 12.04 11.51 0.50
CA GLU A 148 11.13 10.37 0.55
C GLU A 148 9.72 10.74 0.07
N ILE A 149 9.22 11.92 0.45
CA ILE A 149 7.96 12.50 -0.02
C ILE A 149 7.98 12.69 -1.54
N ALA A 150 9.07 13.25 -2.10
CA ALA A 150 9.22 13.45 -3.54
C ALA A 150 9.25 12.11 -4.29
N GLY A 151 9.96 11.10 -3.77
CA GLY A 151 9.97 9.77 -4.36
C GLY A 151 8.61 9.10 -4.37
N TYR A 152 7.82 9.22 -3.29
CA TYR A 152 6.45 8.74 -3.26
C TYR A 152 5.57 9.41 -4.32
N ARG A 153 5.65 10.75 -4.44
CA ARG A 153 4.96 11.52 -5.49
C ARG A 153 5.30 10.99 -6.88
N ASP A 154 6.58 10.72 -7.17
CA ASP A 154 7.02 10.28 -8.49
C ASP A 154 6.41 8.92 -8.84
N VAL A 155 6.41 7.96 -7.92
CA VAL A 155 5.77 6.66 -8.14
C VAL A 155 4.27 6.82 -8.31
N LEU A 156 3.61 7.65 -7.49
CA LEU A 156 2.18 7.89 -7.61
C LEU A 156 1.83 8.52 -8.97
N ASN A 157 2.63 9.46 -9.47
CA ASN A 157 2.46 10.06 -10.78
C ASN A 157 2.55 9.02 -11.90
N VAL A 158 3.57 8.16 -11.87
CA VAL A 158 3.72 7.06 -12.85
C VAL A 158 2.52 6.12 -12.82
N ILE A 159 2.01 5.77 -11.64
CA ILE A 159 0.79 4.96 -11.52
C ILE A 159 -0.42 5.68 -12.11
N HIS A 160 -0.61 6.97 -11.80
CA HIS A 160 -1.74 7.75 -12.31
C HIS A 160 -1.75 7.91 -13.84
N GLU A 161 -0.56 7.92 -14.45
CA GLU A 161 -0.38 8.18 -15.89
C GLU A 161 -0.27 6.90 -16.72
N SER A 162 0.26 5.81 -16.14
CA SER A 162 0.69 4.64 -16.91
C SER A 162 0.34 3.30 -16.25
N PHE A 163 -0.68 3.24 -15.38
CA PHE A 163 -1.05 2.02 -14.64
C PHE A 163 -1.28 0.81 -15.56
N ASP A 164 -1.81 0.99 -16.74
CA ASP A 164 -2.10 -0.04 -17.74
C ASP A 164 -0.84 -0.64 -18.38
N ALA A 165 0.27 0.10 -18.38
CA ALA A 165 1.56 -0.33 -18.89
C ALA A 165 2.49 -0.94 -17.82
N ILE A 166 2.07 -1.04 -16.55
CA ILE A 166 2.87 -1.57 -15.44
C ILE A 166 2.49 -3.02 -15.15
N PRO A 167 3.24 -4.04 -15.60
CA PRO A 167 2.95 -5.42 -15.27
C PRO A 167 3.12 -5.71 -13.76
N ILE A 168 2.28 -6.55 -13.21
CA ILE A 168 2.42 -7.01 -11.83
C ILE A 168 3.43 -8.16 -11.79
N THR A 169 4.69 -7.81 -11.65
CA THR A 169 5.80 -8.74 -11.52
C THR A 169 6.78 -8.27 -10.47
N GLN A 170 7.54 -9.19 -9.88
CA GLN A 170 8.60 -8.85 -8.93
C GLN A 170 9.50 -7.74 -9.48
N ASN A 171 9.95 -7.86 -10.73
CA ASN A 171 10.88 -6.90 -11.33
C ASN A 171 10.30 -5.47 -11.37
N TYR A 172 9.02 -5.29 -11.75
CA TYR A 172 8.38 -3.98 -11.76
C TYR A 172 8.15 -3.43 -10.35
N ILE A 173 7.80 -4.30 -9.38
CA ILE A 173 7.69 -3.89 -7.97
C ILE A 173 9.05 -3.40 -7.45
N LEU A 174 10.16 -4.08 -7.80
CA LEU A 174 11.51 -3.62 -7.46
C LEU A 174 11.86 -2.29 -8.14
N GLN A 175 11.44 -2.06 -9.38
CA GLN A 175 11.64 -0.78 -10.09
C GLN A 175 10.84 0.36 -9.43
N LEU A 176 9.57 0.14 -9.06
CA LEU A 176 8.78 1.12 -8.33
C LEU A 176 9.40 1.44 -6.97
N HIS A 177 9.88 0.42 -6.25
CA HIS A 177 10.62 0.64 -5.00
C HIS A 177 11.93 1.41 -5.22
N LYS A 178 12.67 1.17 -6.31
CA LYS A 178 13.85 1.96 -6.66
C LYS A 178 13.48 3.42 -6.91
N MET A 179 12.38 3.67 -7.60
CA MET A 179 11.88 5.01 -7.87
C MET A 179 11.45 5.74 -6.59
N LEU A 180 10.85 5.03 -5.62
CA LEU A 180 10.49 5.58 -4.29
C LEU A 180 11.68 6.24 -3.58
N TYR A 181 12.90 5.79 -3.86
CA TYR A 181 14.14 6.31 -3.29
C TYR A 181 15.01 7.07 -4.31
N SER A 182 14.45 7.51 -5.46
CA SER A 182 15.20 8.14 -6.55
C SER A 182 15.89 9.46 -6.16
N HIS A 183 15.35 10.16 -5.17
CA HIS A 183 15.92 11.41 -4.64
C HIS A 183 16.98 11.20 -3.55
N MET A 184 17.30 9.93 -3.24
CA MET A 184 18.22 9.55 -2.17
C MET A 184 19.30 8.62 -2.71
N ASN A 185 20.49 8.69 -2.13
CA ASN A 185 21.53 7.69 -2.38
C ASN A 185 21.30 6.47 -1.46
N ASN A 186 20.32 5.62 -1.82
CA ASN A 186 19.99 4.42 -1.06
C ASN A 186 20.44 3.15 -1.83
N PRO A 187 21.51 2.47 -1.41
CA PRO A 187 22.03 1.29 -2.09
C PRO A 187 21.09 0.07 -2.02
N LEU A 188 20.10 0.09 -1.14
CA LEU A 188 19.10 -0.97 -0.97
C LEU A 188 17.84 -0.73 -1.80
N ALA A 189 17.73 0.43 -2.46
CA ALA A 189 16.58 0.76 -3.30
C ALA A 189 16.47 -0.23 -4.48
N GLY A 190 15.26 -0.78 -4.66
CA GLY A 190 15.00 -1.75 -5.71
C GLY A 190 15.59 -3.14 -5.47
N ARG A 191 15.88 -3.49 -4.22
CA ARG A 191 16.38 -4.81 -3.83
C ARG A 191 15.52 -5.39 -2.71
N THR A 192 15.32 -6.70 -2.74
CA THR A 192 14.72 -7.40 -1.60
C THR A 192 15.65 -7.35 -0.39
N LYS A 193 15.07 -7.48 0.79
CA LYS A 193 15.81 -7.43 2.06
C LYS A 193 16.89 -8.50 2.13
N SER A 194 18.02 -8.15 2.72
CA SER A 194 19.16 -9.05 2.96
C SER A 194 19.32 -9.41 4.44
N VAL A 195 18.59 -8.73 5.32
CA VAL A 195 18.55 -8.99 6.77
C VAL A 195 17.12 -9.17 7.23
N GLN A 196 16.94 -9.99 8.29
CA GLN A 196 15.63 -10.18 8.88
C GLN A 196 15.10 -8.87 9.44
N ASN A 197 13.87 -8.53 9.08
CA ASN A 197 13.12 -7.43 9.64
C ASN A 197 11.96 -7.96 10.50
N TYR A 198 11.44 -7.09 11.37
CA TYR A 198 10.36 -7.41 12.29
C TYR A 198 9.33 -6.30 12.27
N ILE A 199 8.06 -6.67 12.36
CA ILE A 199 6.99 -5.71 12.60
C ILE A 199 6.79 -5.66 14.11
N SER A 200 7.05 -4.50 14.71
CA SER A 200 7.05 -4.33 16.16
C SER A 200 6.26 -3.10 16.59
N ALA A 201 5.70 -3.17 17.81
CA ALA A 201 5.16 -2.02 18.52
C ALA A 201 6.15 -1.52 19.56
N ALA A 202 6.33 -0.20 19.62
CA ALA A 202 7.06 0.47 20.70
C ALA A 202 6.05 1.08 21.68
N TYR A 203 6.21 0.81 22.96
CA TYR A 203 5.32 1.27 24.01
C TYR A 203 5.93 2.47 24.77
N PRO A 204 5.09 3.30 25.45
CA PRO A 204 5.57 4.48 26.16
C PRO A 204 6.56 4.19 27.30
N ASP A 205 6.57 2.98 27.84
CA ASP A 205 7.51 2.51 28.87
C ASP A 205 8.89 2.11 28.31
N GLY A 206 9.06 2.20 26.96
CA GLY A 206 10.32 1.93 26.25
C GLY A 206 10.51 0.46 25.83
N HIS A 207 9.60 -0.45 26.18
CA HIS A 207 9.70 -1.81 25.67
C HIS A 207 9.18 -1.91 24.23
N THR A 208 9.72 -2.89 23.48
CA THR A 208 9.31 -3.18 22.09
C THR A 208 8.84 -4.62 22.02
N GLU A 209 7.64 -4.82 21.46
CA GLU A 209 7.05 -6.14 21.22
C GLU A 209 7.07 -6.47 19.74
N ILE A 210 7.51 -7.67 19.38
CA ILE A 210 7.43 -8.17 18.01
C ILE A 210 6.00 -8.65 17.77
N LEU A 211 5.27 -7.94 16.92
CA LEU A 211 3.89 -8.27 16.56
C LEU A 211 3.82 -9.33 15.45
N PHE A 212 4.77 -9.30 14.52
CA PHE A 212 4.85 -10.26 13.43
C PHE A 212 6.29 -10.39 12.92
N THR A 213 6.68 -11.62 12.61
CA THR A 213 7.97 -11.92 11.98
C THR A 213 7.74 -12.26 10.50
N PRO A 214 8.08 -11.37 9.55
CA PRO A 214 7.95 -11.64 8.13
C PRO A 214 8.83 -12.81 7.65
N LEU A 215 8.68 -13.22 6.38
CA LEU A 215 9.52 -14.25 5.78
C LEU A 215 11.01 -13.92 5.91
N ALA A 216 11.83 -14.97 5.96
CA ALA A 216 13.26 -14.82 5.97
C ALA A 216 13.78 -14.21 4.65
N PRO A 217 14.93 -13.50 4.65
CA PRO A 217 15.45 -12.86 3.44
C PRO A 217 15.60 -13.80 2.25
N TYR A 218 16.03 -15.03 2.47
CA TYR A 218 16.24 -16.02 1.40
C TYR A 218 14.94 -16.54 0.77
N GLU A 219 13.79 -16.45 1.46
CA GLU A 219 12.46 -16.83 0.95
C GLU A 219 11.77 -15.68 0.22
N THR A 220 12.18 -14.45 0.52
CA THR A 220 11.45 -13.22 0.16
C THR A 220 11.30 -13.04 -1.36
N SER A 221 12.37 -13.29 -2.13
CA SER A 221 12.34 -13.07 -3.58
C SER A 221 11.42 -14.07 -4.27
N GLU A 222 11.48 -15.34 -3.89
CA GLU A 222 10.61 -16.38 -4.44
C GLU A 222 9.15 -16.14 -4.05
N ALA A 223 8.89 -15.77 -2.80
CA ALA A 223 7.53 -15.49 -2.34
C ALA A 223 6.90 -14.30 -3.07
N LEU A 224 7.68 -13.21 -3.28
CA LEU A 224 7.20 -12.04 -4.02
C LEU A 224 6.87 -12.38 -5.47
N ASP A 225 7.68 -13.21 -6.12
CA ASP A 225 7.43 -13.67 -7.49
C ASP A 225 6.16 -14.53 -7.55
N ARG A 226 6.03 -15.48 -6.63
CA ARG A 226 4.86 -16.37 -6.51
C ARG A 226 3.55 -15.62 -6.34
N ILE A 227 3.46 -14.62 -5.46
CA ILE A 227 2.21 -13.86 -5.30
C ILE A 227 1.87 -13.06 -6.56
N CYS A 228 2.88 -12.56 -7.30
CA CYS A 228 2.66 -11.90 -8.58
C CYS A 228 2.12 -12.88 -9.65
N GLU A 229 2.71 -14.06 -9.76
CA GLU A 229 2.27 -15.11 -10.68
C GLU A 229 0.82 -15.53 -10.38
N GLU A 230 0.51 -15.82 -9.11
CA GLU A 230 -0.82 -16.22 -8.68
C GLU A 230 -1.87 -15.13 -8.92
N TYR A 231 -1.55 -13.87 -8.60
CA TYR A 231 -2.41 -12.73 -8.88
C TYR A 231 -2.74 -12.64 -10.39
N ASN A 232 -1.70 -12.61 -11.23
CA ASN A 232 -1.89 -12.51 -12.67
C ASN A 232 -2.71 -13.67 -13.24
N ARG A 233 -2.49 -14.87 -12.72
CA ARG A 233 -3.20 -16.08 -13.15
C ARG A 233 -4.69 -15.99 -12.82
N VAL A 234 -5.05 -15.65 -11.59
CA VAL A 234 -6.47 -15.62 -11.19
C VAL A 234 -7.24 -14.46 -11.78
N ILE A 235 -6.59 -13.29 -11.96
CA ILE A 235 -7.20 -12.13 -12.64
C ILE A 235 -7.35 -12.40 -14.13
N GLY A 236 -6.30 -12.93 -14.80
CA GLY A 236 -6.33 -13.23 -16.23
C GLY A 236 -7.37 -14.29 -16.60
N ASN A 237 -7.63 -15.25 -15.72
CA ASN A 237 -8.63 -16.30 -15.90
C ASN A 237 -10.03 -15.94 -15.35
N LEU A 238 -10.19 -14.76 -14.74
CA LEU A 238 -11.44 -14.33 -14.07
C LEU A 238 -11.90 -15.34 -12.99
N GLU A 239 -10.97 -15.93 -12.27
CA GLU A 239 -11.25 -16.96 -11.25
C GLU A 239 -11.76 -16.39 -9.94
N VAL A 240 -11.25 -15.22 -9.54
CA VAL A 240 -11.58 -14.55 -8.28
C VAL A 240 -11.91 -13.08 -8.55
N GLU A 241 -12.89 -12.56 -7.83
CA GLU A 241 -13.33 -11.16 -7.88
C GLU A 241 -12.16 -10.20 -7.53
N PRO A 242 -11.85 -9.19 -8.37
CA PRO A 242 -10.74 -8.26 -8.12
C PRO A 242 -10.79 -7.58 -6.75
N LEU A 243 -11.96 -7.18 -6.28
CA LEU A 243 -12.13 -6.54 -4.97
C LEU A 243 -11.85 -7.48 -3.79
N ILE A 244 -11.79 -8.79 -4.04
CA ILE A 244 -11.36 -9.79 -3.05
C ILE A 244 -9.86 -10.04 -3.15
N ILE A 245 -9.36 -10.28 -4.36
CA ILE A 245 -7.97 -10.70 -4.53
C ILE A 245 -6.96 -9.57 -4.31
N ILE A 246 -7.34 -8.32 -4.61
CA ILE A 246 -6.47 -7.17 -4.36
C ILE A 246 -6.10 -7.04 -2.86
N PRO A 247 -7.05 -7.01 -1.91
CA PRO A 247 -6.71 -7.01 -0.49
C PRO A 247 -5.85 -8.21 -0.06
N ILE A 248 -6.11 -9.41 -0.59
CA ILE A 248 -5.34 -10.63 -0.28
C ILE A 248 -3.89 -10.47 -0.75
N PHE A 249 -3.67 -10.04 -2.00
CA PHE A 249 -2.34 -9.76 -2.53
C PHE A 249 -1.58 -8.73 -1.67
N ILE A 250 -2.24 -7.64 -1.28
CA ILE A 250 -1.64 -6.60 -0.45
C ILE A 250 -1.33 -7.11 0.96
N HIS A 251 -2.18 -7.95 1.52
CA HIS A 251 -1.94 -8.60 2.79
C HIS A 251 -0.70 -9.51 2.73
N ASP A 252 -0.62 -10.38 1.73
CA ASP A 252 0.54 -11.25 1.52
C ASP A 252 1.82 -10.44 1.28
N PHE A 253 1.76 -9.37 0.48
CA PHE A 253 2.89 -8.47 0.27
C PHE A 253 3.40 -7.87 1.59
N LEU A 254 2.50 -7.46 2.48
CA LEU A 254 2.84 -6.91 3.80
C LEU A 254 3.38 -7.99 4.74
N CYS A 255 2.91 -9.23 4.66
CA CYS A 255 3.42 -10.35 5.45
C CYS A 255 4.79 -10.85 4.96
N ILE A 256 5.04 -10.89 3.66
CA ILE A 256 6.36 -11.16 3.07
C ILE A 256 7.35 -10.07 3.50
N HIS A 257 6.92 -8.81 3.51
CA HIS A 257 7.69 -7.65 3.92
C HIS A 257 9.02 -7.53 3.17
N SER A 258 8.92 -7.42 1.85
CA SER A 258 9.99 -7.68 0.90
C SER A 258 11.19 -6.74 1.00
N PHE A 259 11.06 -5.56 1.55
CA PHE A 259 12.08 -4.53 1.59
C PHE A 259 12.59 -4.27 3.00
N ASN A 260 13.82 -3.73 3.12
CA ASN A 260 14.34 -3.28 4.41
C ASN A 260 13.54 -2.07 4.95
N ASP A 261 13.00 -1.23 4.06
CA ASP A 261 12.17 -0.07 4.37
C ASP A 261 11.22 0.21 3.20
N GLY A 262 10.14 0.97 3.42
CA GLY A 262 9.19 1.38 2.39
C GLY A 262 8.08 0.37 2.08
N ASN A 263 7.96 -0.76 2.78
CA ASN A 263 6.92 -1.76 2.53
C ASN A 263 5.50 -1.19 2.67
N GLY A 264 5.24 -0.39 3.70
CA GLY A 264 3.94 0.25 3.90
C GLY A 264 3.59 1.22 2.77
N ARG A 265 4.53 2.08 2.35
CA ARG A 265 4.32 3.00 1.22
C ARG A 265 4.10 2.24 -0.09
N MET A 266 4.90 1.20 -0.35
CA MET A 266 4.74 0.34 -1.51
C MET A 266 3.41 -0.38 -1.51
N SER A 267 2.93 -0.91 -0.39
CA SER A 267 1.64 -1.58 -0.31
C SER A 267 0.48 -0.65 -0.69
N ARG A 268 0.51 0.62 -0.25
CA ARG A 268 -0.51 1.62 -0.59
C ARG A 268 -0.44 2.03 -2.07
N LEU A 269 0.76 2.22 -2.63
CA LEU A 269 0.96 2.45 -4.07
C LEU A 269 0.48 1.27 -4.92
N LEU A 270 0.80 0.04 -4.51
CA LEU A 270 0.33 -1.18 -5.18
C LEU A 270 -1.19 -1.32 -5.08
N THR A 271 -1.80 -0.99 -3.94
CA THR A 271 -3.27 -0.96 -3.82
C THR A 271 -3.90 -0.06 -4.88
N THR A 272 -3.36 1.16 -5.06
CA THR A 272 -3.83 2.10 -6.07
C THR A 272 -3.62 1.56 -7.49
N LEU A 273 -2.45 1.00 -7.79
CA LEU A 273 -2.13 0.39 -9.09
C LEU A 273 -3.10 -0.74 -9.43
N LEU A 274 -3.28 -1.70 -8.51
CA LEU A 274 -4.14 -2.86 -8.72
C LEU A 274 -5.61 -2.47 -8.89
N LEU A 275 -6.09 -1.49 -8.12
CA LEU A 275 -7.44 -0.96 -8.28
C LEU A 275 -7.63 -0.35 -9.67
N TYR A 276 -6.68 0.47 -10.16
CA TYR A 276 -6.79 1.10 -11.47
C TYR A 276 -6.78 0.08 -12.61
N GLN A 277 -5.93 -0.92 -12.55
CA GLN A 277 -5.88 -1.99 -13.54
C GLN A 277 -7.17 -2.81 -13.62
N ASN A 278 -7.96 -2.80 -12.53
CA ASN A 278 -9.25 -3.47 -12.47
C ASN A 278 -10.45 -2.52 -12.60
N GLY A 279 -10.23 -1.26 -13.05
CA GLY A 279 -11.30 -0.31 -13.36
C GLY A 279 -11.82 0.51 -12.20
N PHE A 280 -11.19 0.46 -11.02
CA PHE A 280 -11.59 1.23 -9.84
C PHE A 280 -10.71 2.47 -9.66
N TYR A 281 -11.09 3.59 -10.28
CA TYR A 281 -10.28 4.81 -10.34
C TYR A 281 -10.49 5.76 -9.16
N ILE A 282 -11.13 5.34 -8.09
CA ILE A 282 -11.49 6.23 -6.98
C ILE A 282 -10.25 6.89 -6.33
N GLY A 283 -9.14 6.16 -6.21
CA GLY A 283 -7.88 6.68 -5.67
C GLY A 283 -7.29 7.87 -6.45
N LYS A 284 -7.73 8.08 -7.70
CA LYS A 284 -7.33 9.23 -8.51
C LYS A 284 -7.95 10.54 -8.02
N TYR A 285 -9.13 10.48 -7.39
CA TYR A 285 -9.95 11.63 -7.02
C TYR A 285 -10.07 11.81 -5.52
N ILE A 286 -9.96 10.73 -4.74
CA ILE A 286 -10.04 10.70 -3.29
C ILE A 286 -8.87 9.88 -2.75
N SER A 287 -8.09 10.45 -1.85
CA SER A 287 -6.95 9.74 -1.23
C SER A 287 -7.44 8.60 -0.33
N LEU A 288 -7.08 7.36 -0.70
CA LEU A 288 -7.25 6.17 0.14
C LEU A 288 -6.34 6.25 1.37
N GLU A 289 -5.12 6.75 1.19
CA GLU A 289 -4.12 6.89 2.25
C GLU A 289 -4.57 7.86 3.33
N ALA A 290 -5.25 8.94 2.96
CA ALA A 290 -5.83 9.88 3.93
C ALA A 290 -6.93 9.22 4.77
N LYS A 291 -7.72 8.30 4.16
CA LYS A 291 -8.72 7.49 4.90
C LYS A 291 -8.03 6.52 5.88
N ILE A 292 -7.00 5.82 5.42
CA ILE A 292 -6.20 4.91 6.25
C ILE A 292 -5.55 5.68 7.41
N SER A 293 -4.95 6.84 7.14
CA SER A 293 -4.30 7.68 8.16
C SER A 293 -5.27 8.15 9.24
N LYS A 294 -6.51 8.51 8.87
CA LYS A 294 -7.57 8.90 9.82
C LYS A 294 -8.04 7.74 10.71
N ASN A 295 -7.92 6.50 10.24
CA ASN A 295 -8.37 5.28 10.93
C ASN A 295 -7.21 4.27 11.11
N LYS A 296 -6.02 4.78 11.44
CA LYS A 296 -4.78 4.02 11.51
C LYS A 296 -4.89 2.80 12.44
N ASP A 297 -5.54 2.96 13.59
CA ASP A 297 -5.72 1.88 14.56
C ASP A 297 -6.57 0.72 14.01
N LEU A 298 -7.63 1.04 13.26
CA LEU A 298 -8.47 0.02 12.61
C LEU A 298 -7.70 -0.70 11.50
N TYR A 299 -6.86 0.02 10.75
CA TYR A 299 -6.00 -0.58 9.74
C TYR A 299 -5.04 -1.62 10.35
N TYR A 300 -4.32 -1.24 11.40
CA TYR A 300 -3.38 -2.15 12.05
C TYR A 300 -4.09 -3.29 12.79
N SER A 301 -5.26 -3.04 13.37
CA SER A 301 -6.09 -4.09 13.99
C SER A 301 -6.52 -5.14 12.96
N ALA A 302 -7.04 -4.70 11.79
CA ALA A 302 -7.45 -5.60 10.72
C ALA A 302 -6.26 -6.41 10.17
N MET A 303 -5.10 -5.75 10.00
CA MET A 303 -3.86 -6.39 9.57
C MET A 303 -3.40 -7.46 10.57
N SER A 304 -3.32 -7.13 11.85
CA SER A 304 -2.88 -8.03 12.92
C SER A 304 -3.80 -9.26 13.03
N GLN A 305 -5.12 -9.06 12.96
CA GLN A 305 -6.07 -10.17 12.98
C GLN A 305 -5.86 -11.11 11.79
N SER A 306 -5.65 -10.55 10.58
CA SER A 306 -5.45 -11.35 9.38
C SER A 306 -4.05 -11.98 9.27
N GLN A 307 -3.07 -11.54 10.05
CA GLN A 307 -1.73 -12.14 10.08
C GLN A 307 -1.64 -13.42 10.92
N THR A 308 -2.62 -13.66 11.81
CA THR A 308 -2.61 -14.84 12.67
C THR A 308 -2.72 -16.13 11.84
N GLY A 309 -1.74 -17.02 11.99
CA GLY A 309 -1.69 -18.30 11.24
C GLY A 309 -1.22 -18.15 9.79
N TRP A 310 -0.74 -16.98 9.36
CA TRP A 310 -0.33 -16.72 7.99
C TRP A 310 0.80 -17.65 7.50
N HIS A 311 1.79 -17.94 8.33
CA HIS A 311 2.89 -18.85 7.97
C HIS A 311 2.45 -20.29 7.70
N GLU A 312 1.36 -20.70 8.30
CA GLU A 312 0.77 -22.04 8.17
C GLU A 312 -0.33 -22.09 7.10
N GLY A 313 -0.64 -20.99 6.42
CA GLY A 313 -1.75 -20.88 5.47
C GLY A 313 -3.11 -21.07 6.13
N LYS A 314 -3.26 -20.65 7.39
CA LYS A 314 -4.48 -20.80 8.22
C LYS A 314 -5.04 -19.47 8.66
N GLU A 315 -4.57 -18.38 8.07
CA GLU A 315 -5.05 -17.02 8.36
C GLU A 315 -6.50 -16.83 7.95
N ASP A 316 -7.18 -15.92 8.64
CA ASP A 316 -8.45 -15.37 8.20
C ASP A 316 -8.19 -14.00 7.55
N ALA A 317 -8.27 -13.91 6.22
CA ALA A 317 -8.08 -12.67 5.48
C ALA A 317 -9.30 -11.73 5.55
N LEU A 318 -10.46 -12.18 6.07
CA LEU A 318 -11.71 -11.41 6.08
C LEU A 318 -11.61 -10.04 6.78
N PRO A 319 -10.96 -9.90 7.95
CA PRO A 319 -10.84 -8.59 8.61
C PRO A 319 -10.15 -7.56 7.71
N PHE A 320 -9.06 -7.92 7.04
CA PHE A 320 -8.33 -7.02 6.18
C PHE A 320 -9.10 -6.73 4.88
N ILE A 321 -9.74 -7.73 4.27
CA ILE A 321 -10.60 -7.54 3.10
C ILE A 321 -11.72 -6.55 3.43
N LYS A 322 -12.47 -6.75 4.52
CA LYS A 322 -13.56 -5.86 4.95
C LYS A 322 -13.06 -4.43 5.19
N TYR A 323 -11.90 -4.28 5.81
CA TYR A 323 -11.31 -2.96 6.03
C TYR A 323 -10.99 -2.23 4.71
N ILE A 324 -10.34 -2.89 3.77
CA ILE A 324 -9.98 -2.30 2.47
C ILE A 324 -11.23 -1.97 1.66
N LEU A 325 -12.21 -2.89 1.57
CA LEU A 325 -13.48 -2.63 0.87
C LEU A 325 -14.27 -1.48 1.52
N GLY A 326 -14.31 -1.42 2.85
CA GLY A 326 -14.91 -0.32 3.58
C GLY A 326 -14.25 1.03 3.28
N THR A 327 -12.91 1.05 3.17
CA THR A 327 -12.13 2.24 2.82
C THR A 327 -12.43 2.69 1.38
N ILE A 328 -12.49 1.75 0.43
CA ILE A 328 -12.86 2.04 -0.97
C ILE A 328 -14.27 2.61 -1.05
N LEU A 329 -15.26 1.97 -0.42
CA LEU A 329 -16.64 2.43 -0.43
C LEU A 329 -16.79 3.82 0.22
N ALA A 330 -16.11 4.06 1.35
CA ALA A 330 -16.11 5.38 1.99
C ALA A 330 -15.49 6.46 1.09
N SER A 331 -14.51 6.10 0.25
CA SER A 331 -13.92 7.02 -0.71
C SER A 331 -14.88 7.35 -1.86
N TYR A 332 -15.63 6.38 -2.37
CA TYR A 332 -16.68 6.63 -3.34
C TYR A 332 -17.80 7.53 -2.80
N LYS A 333 -18.21 7.34 -1.55
CA LYS A 333 -19.19 8.22 -0.90
C LYS A 333 -18.68 9.65 -0.75
N ASP A 334 -17.42 9.85 -0.37
CA ASP A 334 -16.82 11.19 -0.33
C ASP A 334 -16.74 11.82 -1.73
N PHE A 335 -16.49 11.03 -2.76
CA PHE A 335 -16.50 11.51 -4.14
C PHE A 335 -17.90 12.00 -4.54
N GLU A 336 -18.93 11.21 -4.27
CA GLU A 336 -20.33 11.59 -4.55
C GLU A 336 -20.70 12.88 -3.80
N GLU A 337 -20.33 13.00 -2.51
CA GLU A 337 -20.57 14.21 -1.72
C GLU A 337 -19.87 15.44 -2.33
N ARG A 338 -18.59 15.33 -2.68
CA ARG A 338 -17.83 16.45 -3.29
C ARG A 338 -18.39 16.86 -4.66
N THR A 339 -18.78 15.87 -5.48
CA THR A 339 -19.32 16.15 -6.81
C THR A 339 -20.75 16.71 -6.76
N SER A 340 -21.60 16.32 -5.79
CA SER A 340 -22.93 16.87 -5.61
C SER A 340 -22.89 18.36 -5.24
N LEU A 341 -21.94 18.78 -4.40
CA LEU A 341 -21.73 20.19 -4.04
C LEU A 341 -21.32 21.05 -5.26
N VAL A 342 -20.64 20.46 -6.24
CA VAL A 342 -20.23 21.14 -7.47
C VAL A 342 -21.37 21.20 -8.50
N GLN A 343 -22.32 20.25 -8.45
CA GLN A 343 -23.42 20.14 -9.42
C GLN A 343 -24.32 21.38 -9.50
N GLU A 344 -24.53 22.06 -8.39
CA GLU A 344 -25.57 23.09 -8.30
C GLU A 344 -25.09 24.50 -8.65
N LYS A 345 -23.83 24.74 -9.08
CA LYS A 345 -23.24 26.10 -9.26
C LYS A 345 -23.61 27.04 -8.10
N LEU A 346 -23.61 26.50 -6.90
CA LEU A 346 -24.03 27.24 -5.72
C LEU A 346 -23.04 28.36 -5.38
N PRO A 347 -23.51 29.49 -4.85
CA PRO A 347 -22.62 30.47 -4.23
C PRO A 347 -21.74 29.82 -3.15
N ALA A 348 -20.52 30.35 -2.95
CA ALA A 348 -19.58 29.82 -1.95
C ALA A 348 -20.23 29.63 -0.56
N LEU A 349 -21.15 30.52 -0.16
CA LEU A 349 -21.90 30.43 1.09
C LEU A 349 -22.75 29.16 1.17
N GLU A 350 -23.48 28.84 0.09
CA GLU A 350 -24.34 27.64 0.06
C GLU A 350 -23.53 26.37 0.02
N MET A 351 -22.43 26.34 -0.72
CA MET A 351 -21.52 25.18 -0.74
C MET A 351 -20.97 24.91 0.66
N VAL A 352 -20.49 25.93 1.38
CA VAL A 352 -19.98 25.78 2.74
C VAL A 352 -21.10 25.42 3.72
N ARG A 353 -22.32 25.93 3.52
CA ARG A 353 -23.51 25.57 4.32
C ARG A 353 -23.82 24.09 4.17
N MET A 354 -23.88 23.56 2.94
CA MET A 354 -24.15 22.15 2.66
C MET A 354 -23.02 21.26 3.20
N ALA A 355 -21.76 21.63 2.97
CA ALA A 355 -20.61 20.92 3.50
C ALA A 355 -20.60 20.86 5.04
N SER A 356 -21.02 21.94 5.71
CA SER A 356 -21.16 21.93 7.17
C SER A 356 -22.35 21.09 7.67
N LYS A 357 -23.40 20.91 6.84
CA LYS A 357 -24.53 20.02 7.16
C LYS A 357 -24.15 18.54 7.12
N SER A 358 -23.22 18.14 6.27
CA SER A 358 -22.75 16.76 6.18
C SER A 358 -21.83 16.35 7.35
N LYS A 359 -21.26 17.33 8.08
CA LYS A 359 -20.39 17.04 9.24
C LYS A 359 -21.21 16.80 10.50
N ILE A 360 -20.86 15.71 11.20
CA ILE A 360 -21.42 15.38 12.52
C ILE A 360 -20.41 15.83 13.58
N GLY A 361 -20.88 16.68 14.52
CA GLY A 361 -20.04 17.18 15.61
C GLY A 361 -19.14 18.35 15.22
N ARG A 362 -17.90 18.37 15.75
CA ARG A 362 -16.93 19.44 15.52
C ARG A 362 -16.17 19.23 14.22
N PHE A 363 -15.97 20.30 13.46
CA PHE A 363 -15.16 20.31 12.23
C PHE A 363 -14.32 21.60 12.17
N ASN A 364 -13.30 21.61 11.34
CA ASN A 364 -12.42 22.75 11.12
C ASN A 364 -12.49 23.25 9.67
N LYS A 365 -11.76 24.33 9.36
CA LYS A 365 -11.68 24.87 7.99
C LYS A 365 -11.17 23.87 6.97
N GLN A 366 -10.23 23.02 7.37
CA GLN A 366 -9.64 22.01 6.49
C GLN A 366 -10.67 20.94 6.09
N ASP A 367 -11.54 20.55 7.02
CA ASP A 367 -12.62 19.62 6.73
C ASP A 367 -13.61 20.17 5.68
N ILE A 368 -13.88 21.47 5.71
CA ILE A 368 -14.73 22.15 4.68
C ILE A 368 -13.97 22.27 3.35
N ARG A 369 -12.67 22.55 3.40
CA ARG A 369 -11.84 22.64 2.20
C ARG A 369 -11.79 21.29 1.45
N GLU A 370 -11.71 20.18 2.17
CA GLU A 370 -11.75 18.83 1.59
C GLU A 370 -13.06 18.58 0.82
N LEU A 371 -14.18 19.11 1.30
CA LEU A 371 -15.49 18.98 0.66
C LEU A 371 -15.75 20.00 -0.43
N CYS A 372 -15.12 21.17 -0.35
CA CYS A 372 -15.30 22.27 -1.28
C CYS A 372 -13.97 22.66 -1.97
N PRO A 373 -13.33 21.74 -2.73
CA PRO A 373 -11.99 21.97 -3.30
C PRO A 373 -11.93 23.11 -4.34
N THR A 374 -13.07 23.47 -4.90
CA THR A 374 -13.18 24.54 -5.89
C THR A 374 -13.13 25.95 -5.26
N LEU A 375 -13.36 26.05 -3.94
CA LEU A 375 -13.35 27.34 -3.24
C LEU A 375 -11.95 27.71 -2.78
N SER A 376 -11.62 29.01 -2.84
CA SER A 376 -10.41 29.54 -2.20
C SER A 376 -10.55 29.55 -0.67
N ASP A 377 -9.43 29.53 0.05
CA ASP A 377 -9.41 29.63 1.52
C ASP A 377 -10.14 30.88 2.02
N SER A 378 -9.97 32.02 1.32
CA SER A 378 -10.67 33.26 1.66
C SER A 378 -12.18 33.16 1.46
N SER A 379 -12.64 32.45 0.43
CA SER A 379 -14.07 32.21 0.19
C SER A 379 -14.68 31.33 1.29
N ILE A 380 -13.98 30.26 1.69
CA ILE A 380 -14.39 29.37 2.78
C ILE A 380 -14.45 30.13 4.11
N GLU A 381 -13.42 30.92 4.43
CA GLU A 381 -13.38 31.73 5.66
C GLU A 381 -14.47 32.81 5.68
N GLY A 382 -14.75 33.44 4.53
CA GLY A 382 -15.85 34.39 4.38
C GLY A 382 -17.20 33.73 4.65
N ALA A 383 -17.46 32.58 4.02
CA ALA A 383 -18.68 31.84 4.19
C ALA A 383 -18.87 31.33 5.64
N LEU A 384 -17.83 30.74 6.26
CA LEU A 384 -17.87 30.31 7.65
C LEU A 384 -18.18 31.46 8.61
N ARG A 385 -17.60 32.65 8.36
CA ARG A 385 -17.87 33.87 9.13
C ARG A 385 -19.33 34.29 9.02
N THR A 386 -19.89 34.25 7.81
CA THR A 386 -21.30 34.57 7.55
C THR A 386 -22.24 33.58 8.25
N LEU A 387 -21.94 32.26 8.19
CA LEU A 387 -22.76 31.25 8.85
C LEU A 387 -22.70 31.35 10.38
N VAL A 388 -21.56 31.75 10.95
CA VAL A 388 -21.45 32.06 12.40
C VAL A 388 -22.28 33.30 12.76
N ALA A 389 -22.19 34.35 11.95
CA ALA A 389 -22.99 35.58 12.17
C ALA A 389 -24.50 35.34 12.03
N ALA A 390 -24.90 34.42 11.14
CA ALA A 390 -26.28 33.99 10.96
C ALA A 390 -26.80 33.06 12.08
N GLY A 391 -25.91 32.63 13.01
CA GLY A 391 -26.27 31.71 14.09
C GLY A 391 -26.47 30.25 13.65
N GLU A 392 -26.08 29.90 12.43
CA GLU A 392 -26.11 28.52 11.91
C GLU A 392 -24.94 27.67 12.44
N LEU A 393 -23.80 28.31 12.68
CA LEU A 393 -22.62 27.70 13.25
C LEU A 393 -22.16 28.43 14.50
N LYS A 394 -21.58 27.70 15.44
CA LYS A 394 -20.81 28.25 16.55
C LYS A 394 -19.34 28.00 16.34
N LYS A 395 -18.51 29.03 16.59
CA LYS A 395 -17.05 28.97 16.50
C LYS A 395 -16.46 28.83 17.89
N GLU A 396 -15.52 27.89 18.07
CA GLU A 396 -14.71 27.73 19.28
C GLU A 396 -13.23 27.74 18.95
N GLY A 397 -12.39 28.17 19.89
CA GLY A 397 -10.95 28.23 19.75
C GLY A 397 -10.44 29.46 18.97
N LYS A 398 -9.10 29.58 18.85
CA LYS A 398 -8.40 30.64 18.12
C LYS A 398 -7.23 30.06 17.32
N GLY A 399 -6.91 30.70 16.20
CA GLY A 399 -5.79 30.28 15.34
C GLY A 399 -5.95 28.85 14.83
N LYS A 400 -4.93 28.01 15.01
CA LYS A 400 -4.90 26.62 14.53
C LYS A 400 -5.90 25.69 15.24
N SER A 401 -6.32 26.03 16.46
CA SER A 401 -7.33 25.27 17.23
C SER A 401 -8.77 25.69 16.96
N THR A 402 -9.03 26.52 15.96
CA THR A 402 -10.38 26.94 15.60
C THR A 402 -11.20 25.77 15.06
N CYS A 403 -12.32 25.53 15.68
CA CYS A 403 -13.33 24.58 15.21
C CYS A 403 -14.73 25.19 15.17
N TYR A 404 -15.60 24.55 14.43
CA TYR A 404 -17.00 24.94 14.23
C TYR A 404 -17.90 23.76 14.54
N PHE A 405 -19.15 24.04 14.93
CA PHE A 405 -20.20 23.04 15.04
C PHE A 405 -21.55 23.69 14.80
N ARG A 406 -22.50 22.89 14.36
CA ARG A 406 -23.87 23.37 14.07
C ARG A 406 -24.60 23.70 15.37
N LEU A 407 -25.34 24.78 15.32
CA LEU A 407 -26.41 25.04 16.27
C LEU A 407 -27.67 24.42 15.65
N ASN A 408 -28.31 23.46 16.34
CA ASN A 408 -29.54 22.79 15.91
C ASN A 408 -30.66 23.76 15.68
#